data_8bbd47101c8ecdd089d322eec456d1a4
#
_entry.id   8bbd47101c8ecdd089d322eec456d1a4
#
_cell.length_a   1.000
_cell.length_b   1.000
_cell.length_c   1.000
_cell.angle_alpha   90.00
_cell.angle_beta   90.00
_cell.angle_gamma   90.00
#
_symmetry.space_group_name_H-M   'P 1'
#
loop_
_entity.id
_entity.type
_entity.pdbx_description
1 polymer ?
#
loop_
_entity_poly.entity_id
_entity_poly.type
_entity_poly.pdbx_seq_one_letter_code
_entity_poly.pdbx_strand_id
1 'polypeptide(L)'
;MKKFTALLLAAFILLTAVGCAEKEPSAAPATIEGTTAEIIDKIYANHKEVDLYLETLPLDVTDSNAVSYNTGLASGEKLSEGSISEAMMSQAYSLVVLRVKDAADAPQIAKDIYDNVNTRKWICVEADAKTVMYSGDVVVLFMVDSTFDDLATPASMQEAFKAVSGGNMTIVG
;
A
#
# COMPACT_ATOMS: atom_id res chain seq x y z
N MET A 1 7.57 -66.00 -51.51
CA MET A 1 7.47 -65.22 -52.75
C MET A 1 6.32 -64.25 -52.58
N LYS A 2 6.47 -63.07 -53.06
CA LYS A 2 5.58 -61.85 -53.03
C LYS A 2 5.61 -61.00 -51.79
N LYS A 3 6.41 -59.95 -51.96
CA LYS A 3 6.53 -58.76 -51.14
C LYS A 3 5.30 -57.88 -51.34
N PHE A 4 4.68 -57.41 -50.28
CA PHE A 4 3.73 -56.28 -50.33
C PHE A 4 4.26 -55.17 -49.42
N THR A 5 4.72 -54.16 -50.13
CA THR A 5 5.13 -52.88 -49.57
C THR A 5 3.87 -52.05 -49.27
N ALA A 6 3.56 -51.80 -48.02
CA ALA A 6 2.52 -50.83 -47.63
C ALA A 6 3.16 -49.48 -47.28
N LEU A 7 2.86 -48.49 -48.11
CA LEU A 7 3.27 -47.10 -48.00
C LEU A 7 2.32 -46.43 -47.03
N LEU A 8 2.80 -46.09 -45.84
CA LEU A 8 2.05 -45.30 -44.82
C LEU A 8 2.38 -43.82 -45.00
N LEU A 9 1.44 -43.09 -45.58
CA LEU A 9 1.46 -41.63 -45.63
C LEU A 9 1.14 -41.09 -44.26
N ALA A 10 2.14 -40.54 -43.55
CA ALA A 10 1.93 -39.81 -42.32
C ALA A 10 1.56 -38.37 -42.68
N ALA A 11 0.27 -38.03 -42.53
CA ALA A 11 -0.20 -36.65 -42.59
C ALA A 11 0.20 -35.91 -41.29
N PHE A 12 1.14 -34.98 -41.43
CA PHE A 12 1.54 -34.09 -40.35
C PHE A 12 0.48 -32.96 -40.23
N ILE A 13 -0.43 -33.09 -39.30
CA ILE A 13 -1.35 -32.01 -38.93
C ILE A 13 -0.61 -31.09 -38.01
N LEU A 14 -0.14 -29.94 -38.50
CA LEU A 14 0.30 -28.83 -37.67
C LEU A 14 -0.94 -28.20 -37.01
N LEU A 15 -1.19 -28.56 -35.75
CA LEU A 15 -2.05 -27.77 -34.87
C LEU A 15 -1.26 -26.56 -34.41
N THR A 16 -1.52 -25.40 -35.01
CA THR A 16 -1.14 -24.12 -34.44
C THR A 16 -2.04 -23.88 -33.24
N ALA A 17 -1.58 -24.24 -32.04
CA ALA A 17 -2.17 -23.80 -30.80
C ALA A 17 -1.91 -22.30 -30.67
N VAL A 18 -2.89 -21.48 -31.04
CA VAL A 18 -2.96 -20.10 -30.59
C VAL A 18 -3.22 -20.14 -29.08
N GLY A 19 -2.14 -20.10 -28.31
CA GLY A 19 -2.22 -19.95 -26.86
C GLY A 19 -2.75 -18.58 -26.56
N CYS A 20 -4.06 -18.45 -26.26
CA CYS A 20 -4.55 -17.38 -25.43
C CYS A 20 -3.82 -17.54 -24.09
N ALA A 21 -2.91 -16.63 -23.80
CA ALA A 21 -2.39 -16.48 -22.44
C ALA A 21 -3.59 -16.05 -21.57
N GLU A 22 -4.25 -17.00 -20.96
CA GLU A 22 -5.11 -16.74 -19.82
C GLU A 22 -4.20 -16.08 -18.77
N LYS A 23 -4.45 -14.79 -18.53
CA LYS A 23 -3.89 -14.10 -17.41
C LYS A 23 -4.39 -14.86 -16.18
N GLU A 24 -3.50 -15.60 -15.51
CA GLU A 24 -3.84 -16.25 -14.24
C GLU A 24 -4.53 -15.20 -13.37
N PRO A 25 -5.67 -15.53 -12.73
CA PRO A 25 -6.29 -14.61 -11.78
C PRO A 25 -5.23 -14.34 -10.72
N SER A 26 -4.73 -13.10 -10.68
CA SER A 26 -3.87 -12.64 -9.60
C SER A 26 -4.61 -12.97 -8.31
N ALA A 27 -4.05 -13.86 -7.49
CA ALA A 27 -4.60 -14.14 -6.17
C ALA A 27 -4.86 -12.79 -5.50
N ALA A 28 -6.08 -12.60 -4.97
CA ALA A 28 -6.39 -11.38 -4.25
C ALA A 28 -5.30 -11.19 -3.18
N PRO A 29 -4.71 -9.99 -3.07
CA PRO A 29 -3.64 -9.76 -2.11
C PRO A 29 -4.15 -10.16 -0.73
N ALA A 30 -3.34 -10.93 0.00
CA ALA A 30 -3.71 -11.41 1.32
C ALA A 30 -4.00 -10.18 2.21
N THR A 31 -5.13 -10.22 2.91
CA THR A 31 -5.49 -9.19 3.90
C THR A 31 -4.42 -9.15 4.99
N ILE A 32 -3.89 -7.98 5.30
CA ILE A 32 -2.96 -7.80 6.41
C ILE A 32 -3.77 -7.89 7.71
N GLU A 33 -3.47 -8.89 8.54
CA GLU A 33 -4.21 -9.12 9.79
C GLU A 33 -3.89 -8.09 10.85
N GLY A 34 -4.87 -7.84 11.74
CA GLY A 34 -4.80 -6.93 12.87
C GLY A 34 -5.49 -5.60 12.63
N THR A 35 -5.57 -4.79 13.67
CA THR A 35 -6.08 -3.41 13.62
C THR A 35 -5.08 -2.50 12.90
N THR A 36 -5.53 -1.32 12.46
CA THR A 36 -4.64 -0.33 11.84
C THR A 36 -3.51 0.11 12.78
N ALA A 37 -3.76 0.17 14.08
CA ALA A 37 -2.73 0.45 15.09
C ALA A 37 -1.69 -0.69 15.18
N GLU A 38 -2.13 -1.95 15.20
CA GLU A 38 -1.22 -3.10 15.19
C GLU A 38 -0.41 -3.20 13.89
N ILE A 39 -0.96 -2.71 12.77
CA ILE A 39 -0.20 -2.62 11.51
C ILE A 39 0.89 -1.55 11.61
N ILE A 40 0.62 -0.39 12.25
CA ILE A 40 1.65 0.62 12.56
C ILE A 40 2.77 0.00 13.39
N ASP A 41 2.43 -0.74 14.45
CA ASP A 41 3.41 -1.42 15.30
C ASP A 41 4.26 -2.43 14.50
N LYS A 42 3.63 -3.19 13.60
CA LYS A 42 4.34 -4.11 12.69
C LYS A 42 5.27 -3.38 11.72
N ILE A 43 4.85 -2.23 11.20
CA ILE A 43 5.70 -1.40 10.33
C ILE A 43 6.93 -0.94 11.11
N TYR A 44 6.76 -0.40 12.32
CA TYR A 44 7.88 0.03 13.16
C TYR A 44 8.80 -1.14 13.58
N ALA A 45 8.24 -2.31 13.86
CA ALA A 45 9.04 -3.50 14.17
C ALA A 45 9.93 -3.97 13.00
N ASN A 46 9.57 -3.60 11.76
CA ASN A 46 10.33 -3.89 10.54
C ASN A 46 11.13 -2.67 10.03
N HIS A 47 11.09 -1.56 10.75
CA HIS A 47 11.83 -0.35 10.45
C HIS A 47 12.99 -0.17 11.45
N LYS A 48 14.04 0.55 11.04
CA LYS A 48 15.06 1.02 11.98
C LYS A 48 14.36 1.91 13.02
N GLU A 49 14.81 1.85 14.27
CA GLU A 49 14.29 2.68 15.35
C GLU A 49 14.22 4.15 14.95
N VAL A 50 13.06 4.77 15.16
CA VAL A 50 12.82 6.18 14.90
C VAL A 50 13.00 6.91 16.25
N ASP A 51 14.06 7.70 16.35
CA ASP A 51 14.36 8.47 17.58
C ASP A 51 13.47 9.72 17.69
N LEU A 52 12.16 9.50 17.71
CA LEU A 52 11.12 10.50 17.92
C LEU A 52 10.14 10.02 18.99
N TYR A 53 9.60 10.94 19.78
CA TYR A 53 8.46 10.63 20.63
C TYR A 53 7.21 10.56 19.76
N LEU A 54 6.83 9.35 19.37
CA LEU A 54 5.67 9.08 18.53
C LEU A 54 4.48 8.65 19.40
N GLU A 55 3.29 9.12 19.05
CA GLU A 55 2.03 8.66 19.63
C GLU A 55 1.15 8.09 18.53
N THR A 56 0.62 6.88 18.74
CA THR A 56 -0.34 6.25 17.83
C THR A 56 -1.75 6.41 18.38
N LEU A 57 -2.60 7.07 17.63
CA LEU A 57 -3.99 7.37 17.97
C LEU A 57 -4.94 6.82 16.92
N PRO A 58 -6.18 6.43 17.29
CA PRO A 58 -7.21 6.08 16.32
C PRO A 58 -7.62 7.32 15.52
N LEU A 59 -7.84 7.15 14.22
CA LEU A 59 -8.49 8.13 13.36
C LEU A 59 -9.98 7.85 13.33
N ASP A 60 -10.80 8.80 13.77
CA ASP A 60 -12.24 8.70 13.60
C ASP A 60 -12.60 8.84 12.11
N VAL A 61 -12.82 7.71 11.45
CA VAL A 61 -13.17 7.66 10.02
C VAL A 61 -14.59 8.17 9.74
N THR A 62 -15.41 8.42 10.77
CA THR A 62 -16.75 9.00 10.62
C THR A 62 -16.72 10.54 10.64
N ASP A 63 -15.65 11.13 11.17
CA ASP A 63 -15.41 12.57 11.13
C ASP A 63 -14.68 12.96 9.84
N SER A 64 -15.42 13.50 8.87
CA SER A 64 -14.85 13.94 7.59
C SER A 64 -13.78 15.03 7.74
N ASN A 65 -13.82 15.85 8.79
CA ASN A 65 -12.79 16.85 9.02
C ASN A 65 -11.48 16.20 9.48
N ALA A 66 -11.56 15.23 10.40
CA ALA A 66 -10.40 14.46 10.84
C ALA A 66 -9.78 13.68 9.68
N VAL A 67 -10.61 13.03 8.86
CA VAL A 67 -10.16 12.30 7.67
C VAL A 67 -9.49 13.25 6.67
N SER A 68 -10.14 14.37 6.34
CA SER A 68 -9.61 15.33 5.37
C SER A 68 -8.29 15.96 5.85
N TYR A 69 -8.22 16.34 7.12
CA TYR A 69 -7.01 16.92 7.69
C TYR A 69 -5.80 15.98 7.61
N ASN A 70 -6.00 14.69 7.87
CA ASN A 70 -4.91 13.73 7.95
C ASN A 70 -4.56 13.05 6.63
N THR A 71 -5.49 13.00 5.68
CA THR A 71 -5.35 12.21 4.46
C THR A 71 -5.60 12.97 3.17
N GLY A 72 -6.27 14.12 3.22
CA GLY A 72 -6.74 14.85 2.05
C GLY A 72 -8.00 14.26 1.40
N LEU A 73 -8.56 13.15 1.93
CA LEU A 73 -9.81 12.59 1.44
C LEU A 73 -11.00 13.47 1.87
N ALA A 74 -12.01 13.60 1.02
CA ALA A 74 -13.20 14.40 1.33
C ALA A 74 -14.08 13.77 2.43
N SER A 75 -14.04 12.44 2.58
CA SER A 75 -14.81 11.70 3.61
C SER A 75 -14.18 10.34 3.88
N GLY A 76 -14.57 9.72 5.00
CA GLY A 76 -14.20 8.36 5.36
C GLY A 76 -15.24 7.29 5.02
N GLU A 77 -16.24 7.59 4.17
CA GLU A 77 -17.33 6.65 3.87
C GLU A 77 -16.87 5.28 3.38
N LYS A 78 -15.75 5.22 2.65
CA LYS A 78 -15.14 3.99 2.16
C LYS A 78 -14.18 3.34 3.14
N LEU A 79 -13.92 3.97 4.29
CA LEU A 79 -13.01 3.47 5.31
C LEU A 79 -13.78 2.71 6.39
N SER A 80 -13.17 1.64 6.90
CA SER A 80 -13.69 0.87 8.04
C SER A 80 -12.92 1.19 9.32
N GLU A 81 -11.64 1.57 9.21
CA GLU A 81 -10.75 1.83 10.34
C GLU A 81 -9.60 2.75 9.90
N GLY A 82 -9.03 3.49 10.84
CA GLY A 82 -7.84 4.30 10.63
C GLY A 82 -7.06 4.51 11.92
N SER A 83 -5.74 4.63 11.79
CA SER A 83 -4.83 5.03 12.87
C SER A 83 -3.75 5.94 12.33
N ILE A 84 -3.26 6.82 13.20
CA ILE A 84 -2.23 7.81 12.90
C ILE A 84 -1.13 7.67 13.94
N SER A 85 0.12 7.66 13.50
CA SER A 85 1.28 7.82 14.37
C SER A 85 2.00 9.10 14.00
N GLU A 86 2.09 10.03 14.96
CA GLU A 86 2.69 11.34 14.76
C GLU A 86 3.70 11.67 15.86
N ALA A 87 4.62 12.59 15.52
CA ALA A 87 5.53 13.11 16.52
C ALA A 87 4.77 14.02 17.49
N MET A 88 4.98 13.82 18.81
CA MET A 88 4.37 14.62 19.87
C MET A 88 4.89 16.06 19.92
N MET A 89 5.91 16.40 19.14
CA MET A 89 6.50 17.73 19.05
C MET A 89 6.27 18.32 17.66
N SER A 90 6.57 19.59 17.45
CA SER A 90 6.42 20.30 16.17
C SER A 90 7.42 19.78 15.12
N GLN A 91 7.28 18.52 14.76
CA GLN A 91 8.06 17.84 13.73
C GLN A 91 7.11 17.32 12.68
N ALA A 92 7.43 17.55 11.40
CA ALA A 92 6.63 17.03 10.29
C ALA A 92 6.93 15.56 10.09
N TYR A 93 6.24 14.72 10.85
CA TYR A 93 6.27 13.27 10.75
C TYR A 93 4.86 12.73 10.95
N SER A 94 4.35 11.95 10.00
CA SER A 94 3.04 11.31 10.10
C SER A 94 3.04 9.99 9.34
N LEU A 95 2.67 8.91 10.01
CA LEU A 95 2.35 7.62 9.44
C LEU A 95 0.86 7.34 9.66
N VAL A 96 0.09 7.28 8.58
CA VAL A 96 -1.35 6.99 8.61
C VAL A 96 -1.59 5.62 7.99
N VAL A 97 -2.31 4.76 8.70
CA VAL A 97 -2.76 3.46 8.19
C VAL A 97 -4.28 3.45 8.17
N LEU A 98 -4.84 3.13 7.02
CA LEU A 98 -6.27 3.05 6.78
C LEU A 98 -6.65 1.64 6.33
N ARG A 99 -7.82 1.19 6.74
CA ARG A 99 -8.47 0.00 6.20
C ARG A 99 -9.69 0.42 5.39
N VAL A 100 -9.74 0.00 4.13
CA VAL A 100 -10.89 0.26 3.27
C VAL A 100 -11.94 -0.85 3.44
N LYS A 101 -13.22 -0.52 3.21
CA LYS A 101 -14.33 -1.48 3.29
C LYS A 101 -14.29 -2.50 2.16
N ASP A 102 -13.85 -2.07 0.98
CA ASP A 102 -13.67 -2.92 -0.19
C ASP A 102 -12.25 -2.73 -0.72
N ALA A 103 -11.48 -3.80 -0.80
CA ALA A 103 -10.11 -3.78 -1.29
C ALA A 103 -10.00 -3.25 -2.74
N ALA A 104 -11.07 -3.34 -3.53
CA ALA A 104 -11.13 -2.77 -4.88
C ALA A 104 -11.04 -1.24 -4.88
N ASP A 105 -11.38 -0.57 -3.79
CA ASP A 105 -11.26 0.88 -3.63
C ASP A 105 -9.84 1.34 -3.26
N ALA A 106 -8.99 0.46 -2.73
CA ALA A 106 -7.67 0.83 -2.23
C ALA A 106 -6.78 1.56 -3.25
N PRO A 107 -6.70 1.16 -4.53
CA PRO A 107 -5.90 1.87 -5.53
C PRO A 107 -6.34 3.31 -5.74
N GLN A 108 -7.66 3.57 -5.81
CA GLN A 108 -8.18 4.90 -6.02
C GLN A 108 -8.02 5.76 -4.76
N ILE A 109 -8.28 5.20 -3.59
CA ILE A 109 -8.08 5.90 -2.30
C ILE A 109 -6.62 6.27 -2.12
N ALA A 110 -5.69 5.37 -2.41
CA ALA A 110 -4.26 5.66 -2.34
C ALA A 110 -3.86 6.80 -3.27
N LYS A 111 -4.39 6.81 -4.50
CA LYS A 111 -4.16 7.89 -5.45
C LYS A 111 -4.75 9.22 -4.96
N ASP A 112 -5.98 9.23 -4.48
CA ASP A 112 -6.65 10.43 -3.98
C ASP A 112 -5.88 11.02 -2.79
N ILE A 113 -5.36 10.19 -1.89
CA ILE A 113 -4.50 10.61 -0.78
C ILE A 113 -3.22 11.25 -1.32
N TYR A 114 -2.53 10.58 -2.25
CA TYR A 114 -1.28 11.10 -2.80
C TYR A 114 -1.46 12.47 -3.46
N ASP A 115 -2.56 12.65 -4.20
CA ASP A 115 -2.84 13.87 -4.92
C ASP A 115 -3.31 15.03 -4.02
N ASN A 116 -4.01 14.74 -2.91
CA ASN A 116 -4.73 15.76 -2.15
C ASN A 116 -4.23 15.98 -0.71
N VAL A 117 -3.36 15.11 -0.18
CA VAL A 117 -2.89 15.28 1.19
C VAL A 117 -2.16 16.60 1.39
N ASN A 118 -2.49 17.30 2.48
CA ASN A 118 -1.84 18.55 2.84
C ASN A 118 -0.53 18.26 3.60
N THR A 119 0.61 18.40 2.91
CA THR A 119 1.94 18.23 3.51
C THR A 119 2.32 19.35 4.48
N ARG A 120 1.50 20.41 4.59
CA ARG A 120 1.66 21.56 5.48
C ARG A 120 0.59 21.60 6.58
N LYS A 121 0.08 20.45 7.00
CA LYS A 121 -0.96 20.38 8.03
C LYS A 121 -0.50 20.90 9.41
N TRP A 122 0.79 20.93 9.66
CA TRP A 122 1.38 21.47 10.89
C TRP A 122 1.56 22.99 10.82
N ILE A 123 1.60 23.67 11.97
CA ILE A 123 1.57 25.15 12.04
C ILE A 123 2.87 25.79 11.52
N CYS A 124 4.04 25.23 11.81
CA CYS A 124 5.34 25.85 11.55
C CYS A 124 6.30 24.99 10.74
N VAL A 125 5.91 23.78 10.41
CA VAL A 125 6.73 22.80 9.71
C VAL A 125 5.94 22.17 8.57
N GLU A 126 6.64 21.62 7.58
CA GLU A 126 6.02 20.89 6.47
C GLU A 126 6.80 19.63 6.17
N ALA A 127 6.10 18.63 5.64
CA ALA A 127 6.74 17.46 5.07
C ALA A 127 7.06 17.76 3.60
N ASP A 128 8.29 17.61 3.20
CA ASP A 128 8.74 17.74 1.82
C ASP A 128 8.92 16.38 1.13
N ALA A 129 8.82 15.30 1.89
CA ALA A 129 8.87 13.93 1.40
C ALA A 129 7.61 13.16 1.82
N LYS A 130 7.02 12.42 0.89
CA LYS A 130 5.86 11.55 1.15
C LYS A 130 5.88 10.30 0.29
N THR A 131 5.19 9.28 0.74
CA THR A 131 4.84 8.09 -0.06
C THR A 131 3.47 7.57 0.33
N VAL A 132 2.74 7.03 -0.64
CA VAL A 132 1.49 6.31 -0.42
C VAL A 132 1.60 4.92 -1.01
N MET A 133 1.18 3.94 -0.25
CA MET A 133 1.26 2.52 -0.61
C MET A 133 -0.04 1.83 -0.26
N TYR A 134 -0.32 0.70 -0.91
CA TYR A 134 -1.44 -0.14 -0.49
C TYR A 134 -1.13 -1.63 -0.71
N SER A 135 -1.82 -2.47 0.07
CA SER A 135 -1.83 -3.92 -0.06
C SER A 135 -3.18 -4.46 0.39
N GLY A 136 -3.89 -5.15 -0.49
CA GLY A 136 -5.24 -5.61 -0.19
C GLY A 136 -6.16 -4.46 0.19
N ASP A 137 -6.73 -4.52 1.38
CA ASP A 137 -7.63 -3.53 1.97
C ASP A 137 -6.91 -2.46 2.82
N VAL A 138 -5.58 -2.50 2.90
CA VAL A 138 -4.77 -1.56 3.71
C VAL A 138 -4.11 -0.51 2.82
N VAL A 139 -4.30 0.76 3.17
CA VAL A 139 -3.63 1.92 2.55
C VAL A 139 -2.77 2.62 3.60
N VAL A 140 -1.55 2.95 3.24
CA VAL A 140 -0.55 3.59 4.10
C VAL A 140 -0.09 4.89 3.47
N LEU A 141 -0.17 5.98 4.22
CA LEU A 141 0.44 7.27 3.91
C LEU A 141 1.58 7.51 4.88
N PHE A 142 2.73 7.87 4.36
CA PHE A 142 3.85 8.36 5.14
C PHE A 142 4.29 9.73 4.64
N MET A 143 4.52 10.66 5.58
CA MET A 143 5.00 12.01 5.31
C MET A 143 6.07 12.39 6.34
N VAL A 144 7.13 13.03 5.88
CA VAL A 144 8.24 13.45 6.74
C VAL A 144 8.92 14.69 6.17
N ASP A 145 9.49 15.53 7.05
CA ASP A 145 10.50 16.51 6.66
C ASP A 145 11.82 15.77 6.37
N SER A 146 12.35 15.90 5.16
CA SER A 146 13.55 15.18 4.71
C SER A 146 14.82 15.52 5.49
N THR A 147 14.80 16.57 6.32
CA THR A 147 15.90 16.84 7.23
C THR A 147 16.04 15.79 8.34
N PHE A 148 15.02 14.91 8.51
CA PHE A 148 15.02 13.75 9.40
C PHE A 148 15.36 12.44 8.68
N ASP A 149 16.16 12.48 7.60
CA ASP A 149 16.50 11.32 6.78
C ASP A 149 17.25 10.22 7.56
N ASP A 150 17.95 10.58 8.63
CA ASP A 150 18.57 9.64 9.56
C ASP A 150 17.55 8.77 10.32
N LEU A 151 16.31 9.24 10.45
CA LEU A 151 15.26 8.58 11.22
C LEU A 151 14.35 7.74 10.34
N ALA A 152 13.76 8.33 9.31
CA ALA A 152 12.84 7.66 8.40
C ALA A 152 12.77 8.37 7.06
N THR A 153 12.72 7.59 5.99
CA THR A 153 12.53 8.08 4.63
C THR A 153 11.35 7.37 3.96
N PRO A 154 10.75 7.92 2.90
CA PRO A 154 9.77 7.18 2.11
C PRO A 154 10.24 5.77 1.73
N ALA A 155 11.50 5.64 1.28
CA ALA A 155 12.07 4.35 0.88
C ALA A 155 12.18 3.35 2.04
N SER A 156 12.61 3.80 3.23
CA SER A 156 12.70 2.92 4.41
C SER A 156 11.32 2.46 4.91
N MET A 157 10.31 3.33 4.83
CA MET A 157 8.92 2.96 5.16
C MET A 157 8.29 2.03 4.12
N GLN A 158 8.63 2.19 2.84
CA GLN A 158 8.23 1.24 1.79
C GLN A 158 8.78 -0.16 2.06
N GLU A 159 10.05 -0.30 2.42
CA GLU A 159 10.64 -1.60 2.75
C GLU A 159 10.03 -2.22 4.02
N ALA A 160 9.75 -1.40 5.05
CA ALA A 160 9.06 -1.87 6.25
C ALA A 160 7.64 -2.37 5.94
N PHE A 161 6.86 -1.61 5.18
CA PHE A 161 5.51 -2.04 4.78
C PHE A 161 5.54 -3.25 3.85
N LYS A 162 6.53 -3.35 2.97
CA LYS A 162 6.74 -4.51 2.11
C LYS A 162 6.95 -5.79 2.93
N ALA A 163 7.71 -5.71 4.04
CA ALA A 163 7.87 -6.85 4.94
C ALA A 163 6.53 -7.25 5.60
N VAL A 164 5.73 -6.27 6.04
CA VAL A 164 4.40 -6.50 6.65
C VAL A 164 3.39 -7.09 5.65
N SER A 165 3.44 -6.65 4.39
CA SER A 165 2.54 -7.12 3.32
C SER A 165 2.97 -8.42 2.65
N GLY A 166 4.08 -9.04 3.12
CA GLY A 166 4.63 -10.24 2.47
C GLY A 166 5.10 -10.00 1.04
N GLY A 167 5.50 -8.78 0.71
CA GLY A 167 5.96 -8.37 -0.61
C GLY A 167 4.85 -7.97 -1.59
N ASN A 168 3.58 -8.10 -1.21
CA ASN A 168 2.42 -7.83 -2.05
C ASN A 168 1.90 -6.40 -1.85
N MET A 169 2.67 -5.40 -2.24
CA MET A 169 2.24 -4.00 -2.15
C MET A 169 2.41 -3.26 -3.48
N THR A 170 1.69 -2.16 -3.61
CA THR A 170 1.84 -1.19 -4.70
C THR A 170 2.18 0.16 -4.13
N ILE A 171 3.16 0.85 -4.71
CA ILE A 171 3.54 2.23 -4.39
C ILE A 171 2.83 3.14 -5.39
N VAL A 172 2.21 4.20 -4.90
CA VAL A 172 1.52 5.20 -5.74
C VAL A 172 2.41 6.41 -6.00
N GLY A 173 3.35 6.69 -5.10
CA GLY A 173 4.32 7.74 -5.22
C GLY A 173 5.05 8.00 -3.93
#